data_a9d43d1388468ec254eceec8a96f9b64
#
_entry.id   a9d43d1388468ec254eceec8a96f9b64
#
_cell.length_a   1.000
_cell.length_b   1.000
_cell.length_c   1.000
_cell.angle_alpha   90.00
_cell.angle_beta   90.00
_cell.angle_gamma   90.00
#
_symmetry.space_group_name_H-M   'P 1'
#
loop_
_entity.id
_entity.type
_entity.pdbx_description
1 polymer ?
#
loop_
_entity_poly.entity_id
_entity_poly.type
_entity_poly.pdbx_seq_one_letter_code
_entity_poly.pdbx_strand_id
1 'polypeptide(L)'
;MDAGRLVTTYIKIRDVRNELKHKFDEKDAELKSQLSTIESALMESMEGLNVTSLKTDNGTVFRTTKTRYWAPDWDAFKAFALENDAVDLFERRIHQSNMKEFLADNAESVPPIAADSRYSV
;
A
#
# COMPACT_ATOMS: atom_id res chain seq x y z
N MET A 1 7.22 -33.29 22.69
CA MET A 1 7.62 -32.47 21.51
C MET A 1 8.84 -31.64 21.89
N ASP A 2 9.90 -31.78 21.15
CA ASP A 2 11.16 -31.06 21.43
C ASP A 2 11.13 -29.63 20.87
N ALA A 3 11.16 -28.66 21.76
CA ALA A 3 11.14 -27.25 21.39
C ALA A 3 12.37 -26.84 20.57
N GLY A 4 13.54 -27.44 20.87
CA GLY A 4 14.76 -27.16 20.12
C GLY A 4 14.65 -27.58 18.65
N ARG A 5 14.03 -28.72 18.36
CA ARG A 5 13.81 -29.16 16.98
C ARG A 5 12.81 -28.28 16.26
N LEU A 6 11.77 -27.83 16.94
CA LEU A 6 10.78 -26.91 16.37
C LEU A 6 11.42 -25.57 16.01
N VAL A 7 12.26 -25.03 16.88
CA VAL A 7 12.98 -23.76 16.60
C VAL A 7 13.92 -23.93 15.41
N THR A 8 14.67 -25.02 15.37
CA THR A 8 15.59 -25.29 14.25
C THR A 8 14.84 -25.41 12.93
N THR A 9 13.72 -26.13 12.92
CA THR A 9 12.88 -26.28 11.73
C THR A 9 12.27 -24.95 11.30
N TYR A 10 11.78 -24.17 12.28
CA TYR A 10 11.22 -22.84 12.01
C TYR A 10 12.24 -21.93 11.33
N ILE A 11 13.47 -21.89 11.85
CA ILE A 11 14.54 -21.07 11.30
C ILE A 11 14.88 -21.50 9.87
N LYS A 12 14.97 -22.80 9.61
CA LYS A 12 15.24 -23.30 8.24
C LYS A 12 14.16 -22.89 7.26
N ILE A 13 12.90 -23.05 7.64
CA ILE A 13 11.75 -22.68 6.78
C ILE A 13 11.75 -21.19 6.53
N ARG A 14 11.94 -20.39 7.58
CA ARG A 14 12.01 -18.93 7.47
C ARG A 14 13.12 -18.50 6.51
N ASP A 15 14.30 -19.06 6.62
CA ASP A 15 15.45 -18.69 5.80
C ASP A 15 15.24 -19.06 4.33
N VAL A 16 14.66 -20.23 4.05
CA VAL A 16 14.31 -20.65 2.69
C VAL A 16 13.27 -19.71 2.08
N ARG A 17 12.26 -19.35 2.85
CA ARG A 17 11.22 -18.43 2.42
C ARG A 17 11.78 -17.04 2.11
N ASN A 18 12.67 -16.54 2.96
CA ASN A 18 13.32 -15.25 2.76
C ASN A 18 14.20 -15.25 1.51
N GLU A 19 14.91 -16.33 1.26
CA GLU A 19 15.73 -16.48 0.06
C GLU A 19 14.89 -16.49 -1.21
N LEU A 20 13.77 -17.22 -1.21
CA LEU A 20 12.81 -17.24 -2.32
C LEU A 20 12.27 -15.84 -2.61
N LYS A 21 11.90 -15.11 -1.55
CA LYS A 21 11.40 -13.74 -1.69
C LYS A 21 12.47 -12.83 -2.28
N HIS A 22 13.70 -12.95 -1.80
CA HIS A 22 14.82 -12.15 -2.31
C HIS A 22 15.06 -12.39 -3.80
N LYS A 23 15.10 -13.65 -4.23
CA LYS A 23 15.25 -14.01 -5.65
C LYS A 23 14.08 -13.50 -6.49
N PHE A 24 12.86 -13.63 -5.97
CA PHE A 24 11.67 -13.11 -6.65
C PHE A 24 11.74 -11.60 -6.79
N ASP A 25 12.08 -10.89 -5.72
CA ASP A 25 12.14 -9.43 -5.73
C ASP A 25 13.19 -8.91 -6.71
N GLU A 26 14.36 -9.56 -6.80
CA GLU A 26 15.39 -9.21 -7.77
C GLU A 26 14.90 -9.39 -9.20
N LYS A 27 14.30 -10.53 -9.50
CA LYS A 27 13.79 -10.83 -10.85
C LYS A 27 12.64 -9.92 -11.21
N ASP A 28 11.74 -9.68 -10.27
CA ASP A 28 10.59 -8.80 -10.46
C ASP A 28 11.03 -7.36 -10.72
N ALA A 29 12.04 -6.86 -9.99
CA ALA A 29 12.58 -5.53 -10.21
C ALA A 29 13.16 -5.37 -11.62
N GLU A 30 13.88 -6.39 -12.11
CA GLU A 30 14.42 -6.41 -13.45
C GLU A 30 13.31 -6.36 -14.50
N LEU A 31 12.28 -7.18 -14.33
CA LEU A 31 11.13 -7.22 -15.24
C LEU A 31 10.33 -5.93 -15.22
N LYS A 32 10.12 -5.34 -14.05
CA LYS A 32 9.46 -4.04 -13.92
C LYS A 32 10.21 -2.94 -14.63
N SER A 33 11.54 -2.95 -14.54
CA SER A 33 12.38 -1.99 -15.25
C SER A 33 12.22 -2.11 -16.76
N GLN A 34 12.18 -3.34 -17.28
CA GLN A 34 11.96 -3.59 -18.69
C GLN A 34 10.57 -3.12 -19.14
N LEU A 35 9.54 -3.43 -18.35
CA LEU A 35 8.17 -2.97 -18.62
C LEU A 35 8.08 -1.45 -18.64
N SER A 36 8.73 -0.79 -17.69
CA SER A 36 8.74 0.67 -17.61
C SER A 36 9.37 1.31 -18.83
N THR A 37 10.44 0.74 -19.36
CA THR A 37 11.09 1.22 -20.57
C THR A 37 10.15 1.11 -21.77
N ILE A 38 9.45 -0.02 -21.91
CA ILE A 38 8.47 -0.25 -22.99
C ILE A 38 7.27 0.71 -22.82
N GLU A 39 6.77 0.86 -21.62
CA GLU A 39 5.66 1.79 -21.34
C GLU A 39 6.01 3.23 -21.73
N SER A 40 7.23 3.67 -21.46
CA SER A 40 7.70 5.00 -21.83
C SER A 40 7.75 5.16 -23.36
N ALA A 41 8.24 4.14 -24.06
CA ALA A 41 8.29 4.15 -25.53
C ALA A 41 6.89 4.18 -26.13
N LEU A 42 5.95 3.42 -25.56
CA LEU A 42 4.55 3.42 -26.01
C LEU A 42 3.89 4.78 -25.74
N MET A 43 4.17 5.39 -24.59
CA MET A 43 3.65 6.71 -24.26
C MET A 43 4.12 7.76 -25.26
N GLU A 44 5.42 7.76 -25.59
CA GLU A 44 5.97 8.67 -26.60
C GLU A 44 5.32 8.47 -27.97
N SER A 45 5.11 7.21 -28.37
CA SER A 45 4.43 6.91 -29.64
C SER A 45 3.02 7.44 -29.66
N MET A 46 2.27 7.28 -28.58
CA MET A 46 0.90 7.76 -28.46
C MET A 46 0.82 9.28 -28.43
N GLU A 47 1.74 9.93 -27.76
CA GLU A 47 1.84 11.40 -27.74
C GLU A 47 2.18 11.94 -29.14
N GLY A 48 3.12 11.32 -29.83
CA GLY A 48 3.49 11.69 -31.20
C GLY A 48 2.34 11.56 -32.18
N LEU A 49 1.48 10.56 -32.01
CA LEU A 49 0.28 10.35 -32.82
C LEU A 49 -0.94 11.12 -32.31
N ASN A 50 -0.84 11.73 -31.14
CA ASN A 50 -1.93 12.43 -30.46
C ASN A 50 -3.17 11.55 -30.26
N VAL A 51 -2.96 10.31 -29.81
CA VAL A 51 -4.02 9.34 -29.55
C VAL A 51 -3.97 8.87 -28.09
N THR A 52 -5.10 8.38 -27.58
CA THR A 52 -5.21 7.82 -26.23
C THR A 52 -5.26 6.31 -26.21
N SER A 53 -5.29 5.69 -27.40
CA SER A 53 -5.23 4.24 -27.54
C SER A 53 -4.52 3.86 -28.82
N LEU A 54 -3.87 2.69 -28.79
CA LEU A 54 -3.24 2.05 -29.95
C LEU A 54 -3.71 0.62 -30.01
N LYS A 55 -4.36 0.25 -31.15
CA LYS A 55 -4.76 -1.11 -31.39
C LYS A 55 -3.71 -1.78 -32.28
N THR A 56 -3.22 -2.93 -31.84
CA THR A 56 -2.28 -3.76 -32.60
C THR A 56 -2.82 -5.18 -32.74
N ASP A 57 -2.20 -5.98 -33.60
CA ASP A 57 -2.57 -7.39 -33.70
C ASP A 57 -2.34 -8.19 -32.42
N ASN A 58 -1.46 -7.71 -31.55
CA ASN A 58 -1.11 -8.36 -30.31
C ASN A 58 -1.85 -7.82 -29.08
N GLY A 59 -2.64 -6.78 -29.25
CA GLY A 59 -3.41 -6.17 -28.17
C GLY A 59 -3.61 -4.69 -28.35
N THR A 60 -4.34 -4.09 -27.44
CA THR A 60 -4.64 -2.66 -27.44
C THR A 60 -4.02 -2.01 -26.21
N VAL A 61 -3.34 -0.89 -26.43
CA VAL A 61 -2.72 -0.09 -25.38
C VAL A 61 -3.56 1.16 -25.15
N PHE A 62 -3.86 1.47 -23.89
CA PHE A 62 -4.61 2.66 -23.52
C PHE A 62 -3.74 3.57 -22.67
N ARG A 63 -3.84 4.88 -22.92
CA ARG A 63 -3.29 5.90 -22.05
C ARG A 63 -4.39 6.36 -21.10
N THR A 64 -4.22 6.09 -19.80
CA THR A 64 -5.18 6.48 -18.78
C THR A 64 -4.59 7.58 -17.90
N THR A 65 -5.45 8.47 -17.44
CA THR A 65 -5.05 9.51 -16.48
C THR A 65 -5.38 9.03 -15.07
N LYS A 66 -4.37 8.97 -14.21
CA LYS A 66 -4.54 8.66 -12.79
C LYS A 66 -4.31 9.94 -12.01
N THR A 67 -5.31 10.35 -11.26
CA THR A 67 -5.22 11.53 -10.41
C THR A 67 -5.04 11.09 -8.97
N ARG A 68 -4.07 11.69 -8.31
CA ARG A 68 -3.81 11.47 -6.89
C ARG A 68 -4.08 12.76 -6.13
N TYR A 69 -4.78 12.65 -5.03
CA TYR A 69 -5.08 13.78 -4.15
C TYR A 69 -4.27 13.66 -2.88
N TRP A 70 -3.64 14.74 -2.46
CA TRP A 70 -2.93 14.81 -1.20
C TRP A 70 -3.05 16.20 -0.60
N ALA A 71 -2.80 16.32 0.71
CA ALA A 71 -2.88 17.58 1.41
C ALA A 71 -1.46 18.12 1.70
N PRO A 72 -0.99 19.19 0.99
CA PRO A 72 0.28 19.83 1.31
C PRO A 72 0.30 20.43 2.73
N ASP A 73 -0.85 20.90 3.19
CA ASP A 73 -1.06 21.39 4.55
C ASP A 73 -2.19 20.59 5.18
N TRP A 74 -1.81 19.62 6.02
CA TRP A 74 -2.78 18.71 6.64
C TRP A 74 -3.76 19.44 7.57
N ASP A 75 -3.26 20.40 8.36
CA ASP A 75 -4.11 21.14 9.30
C ASP A 75 -5.17 21.97 8.58
N ALA A 76 -4.79 22.62 7.47
CA ALA A 76 -5.73 23.34 6.64
C ALA A 76 -6.77 22.42 6.01
N PHE A 77 -6.37 21.26 5.52
CA PHE A 77 -7.27 20.29 4.96
C PHE A 77 -8.24 19.74 6.00
N LYS A 78 -7.74 19.44 7.20
CA LYS A 78 -8.55 18.96 8.32
C LYS A 78 -9.61 19.99 8.70
N ALA A 79 -9.22 21.26 8.82
CA ALA A 79 -10.17 22.35 9.12
C ALA A 79 -11.24 22.46 8.04
N PHE A 80 -10.84 22.38 6.76
CA PHE A 80 -11.77 22.40 5.64
C PHE A 80 -12.80 21.26 5.72
N ALA A 81 -12.33 20.05 5.98
CA ALA A 81 -13.20 18.88 6.08
C ALA A 81 -14.19 18.99 7.24
N LEU A 82 -13.76 19.51 8.37
CA LEU A 82 -14.61 19.70 9.54
C LEU A 82 -15.65 20.81 9.32
N GLU A 83 -15.24 21.95 8.73
CA GLU A 83 -16.13 23.07 8.42
C GLU A 83 -17.23 22.68 7.42
N ASN A 84 -16.90 21.78 6.48
CA ASN A 84 -17.85 21.36 5.44
C ASN A 84 -18.57 20.06 5.78
N ASP A 85 -18.42 19.57 7.02
CA ASP A 85 -18.99 18.28 7.46
C ASP A 85 -18.65 17.15 6.49
N ALA A 86 -17.41 17.14 6.01
CA ALA A 86 -16.93 16.25 4.96
C ALA A 86 -15.89 15.24 5.50
N VAL A 87 -16.22 14.59 6.63
CA VAL A 87 -15.31 13.59 7.24
C VAL A 87 -15.10 12.36 6.35
N ASP A 88 -15.98 12.15 5.35
CA ASP A 88 -15.82 11.10 4.35
C ASP A 88 -14.58 11.28 3.47
N LEU A 89 -13.97 12.46 3.49
CA LEU A 89 -12.70 12.70 2.78
C LEU A 89 -11.51 12.03 3.46
N PHE A 90 -11.67 11.62 4.71
CA PHE A 90 -10.65 10.85 5.44
C PHE A 90 -10.87 9.36 5.25
N GLU A 91 -9.79 8.59 5.31
CA GLU A 91 -9.89 7.13 5.33
C GLU A 91 -10.57 6.66 6.63
N ARG A 92 -11.37 5.59 6.53
CA ARG A 92 -12.05 4.97 7.66
C ARG A 92 -11.10 4.03 8.40
N ARG A 93 -10.07 4.61 9.00
CA ARG A 93 -9.06 3.85 9.74
C ARG A 93 -8.82 4.47 11.09
N ILE A 94 -8.64 3.61 12.09
CA ILE A 94 -8.25 4.04 13.42
C ILE A 94 -6.72 4.04 13.49
N HIS A 95 -6.15 5.16 13.92
CA HIS A 95 -4.72 5.23 14.18
C HIS A 95 -4.44 4.46 15.47
N GLN A 96 -3.81 3.28 15.34
CA GLN A 96 -3.69 2.34 16.47
C GLN A 96 -2.93 2.92 17.65
N SER A 97 -1.79 3.56 17.41
CA SER A 97 -1.00 4.17 18.49
C SER A 97 -1.73 5.31 19.19
N ASN A 98 -2.36 6.19 18.42
CA ASN A 98 -3.10 7.33 18.99
C ASN A 98 -4.33 6.85 19.75
N MET A 99 -5.00 5.81 19.28
CA MET A 99 -6.13 5.23 20.01
C MET A 99 -5.67 4.63 21.35
N LYS A 100 -4.56 3.93 21.33
CA LYS A 100 -3.98 3.35 22.56
C LYS A 100 -3.64 4.43 23.59
N GLU A 101 -3.03 5.53 23.15
CA GLU A 101 -2.73 6.68 24.03
C GLU A 101 -3.99 7.34 24.55
N PHE A 102 -4.99 7.53 23.70
CA PHE A 102 -6.26 8.13 24.10
C PHE A 102 -6.94 7.28 25.18
N LEU A 103 -6.98 5.97 25.03
CA LEU A 103 -7.58 5.07 26.00
C LEU A 103 -6.84 5.09 27.34
N ALA A 104 -5.51 5.21 27.32
CA ALA A 104 -4.71 5.31 28.53
C ALA A 104 -4.94 6.63 29.27
N ASP A 105 -5.06 7.74 28.53
CA ASP A 105 -5.23 9.08 29.10
C ASP A 105 -6.69 9.37 29.49
N ASN A 106 -7.65 8.65 28.91
CA ASN A 106 -9.09 8.88 29.10
C ASN A 106 -9.78 7.57 29.47
N ALA A 107 -9.35 6.95 30.56
CA ALA A 107 -9.85 5.65 31.02
C ALA A 107 -11.36 5.59 31.24
N GLU A 108 -12.00 6.73 31.51
CA GLU A 108 -13.44 6.84 31.73
C GLU A 108 -14.24 6.94 30.43
N SER A 109 -13.58 7.30 29.33
CA SER A 109 -14.22 7.39 28.01
C SER A 109 -14.24 6.02 27.35
N VAL A 110 -15.41 5.65 26.82
CA VAL A 110 -15.59 4.38 26.10
C VAL A 110 -15.98 4.69 24.66
N PRO A 111 -15.02 4.87 23.74
CA PRO A 111 -15.37 5.13 22.35
C PRO A 111 -16.02 3.90 21.72
N PRO A 112 -16.85 4.09 20.68
CA PRO A 112 -17.55 2.98 20.01
C PRO A 112 -16.60 2.20 19.10
N ILE A 113 -15.73 1.41 19.70
CA ILE A 113 -14.74 0.57 19.00
C ILE A 113 -14.76 -0.85 19.57
N ALA A 114 -14.22 -1.78 18.79
CA ALA A 114 -13.94 -3.13 19.24
C ALA A 114 -12.42 -3.30 19.35
N ALA A 115 -11.98 -4.09 20.30
CA ALA A 115 -10.56 -4.38 20.52
C ALA A 115 -10.33 -5.89 20.59
N ASP A 116 -9.23 -6.33 20.02
CA ASP A 116 -8.79 -7.72 20.03
C ASP A 116 -7.27 -7.76 20.26
N SER A 117 -6.83 -8.72 21.03
CA SER A 117 -5.41 -8.89 21.34
C SER A 117 -4.98 -10.31 21.00
N ARG A 118 -3.81 -10.43 20.35
CA ARG A 118 -3.24 -11.73 19.99
C ARG A 118 -1.81 -11.83 20.48
N TYR A 119 -1.45 -13.04 20.87
CA TYR A 119 -0.05 -13.34 21.17
C TYR A 119 0.62 -13.85 19.89
N SER A 120 1.85 -13.39 19.65
CA SER A 120 2.62 -13.79 18.47
C SER A 120 4.07 -14.08 18.85
N VAL A 121 4.71 -14.85 18.04
CA VAL A 121 6.11 -15.24 18.20
C VAL A 121 6.99 -14.53 17.17
#